data_4537c5d0207427313e78aeea004e4287
#
_entry.id   4537c5d0207427313e78aeea004e4287
#
_cell.length_a   1.000
_cell.length_b   1.000
_cell.length_c   1.000
_cell.angle_alpha   90.00
_cell.angle_beta   90.00
_cell.angle_gamma   90.00
#
_symmetry.space_group_name_H-M   'P 1'
#
loop_
_entity.id
_entity.type
_entity.pdbx_description
1 polymer ?
#
loop_
_entity_poly.entity_id
_entity_poly.type
_entity_poly.pdbx_seq_one_letter_code
_entity_poly.pdbx_strand_id
1 'polypeptide(L)'
;MNLEKFNKFLKTVDLKSYREKYSHIKIVEMDLNLPKDIYEKFNVDRQYIQAINLLYKIYWNDKKFISFDEFYNIYLQEKKKLLEEFRKHTEMCKDCFYKGLKARIYRTWAGLITQIHAGYVAESVFGAGSVNMSRELDSMGADIQVEYRGHIINYQVKKESYSGVKSAKPEKVSKDLKGEPAPLYYEVPNSDIFDKPKTNKGEYKKPYIRFMEDERTERLPNGFIVFTKKAFLPKKKKIDG
;
A
#
# COMPACT_ATOMS: atom_id res chain seq x y z
N MET A 1 13.00 -10.38 12.48
CA MET A 1 13.89 -9.21 12.68
C MET A 1 13.40 -7.96 11.93
N ASN A 2 13.23 -7.97 10.60
CA ASN A 2 12.71 -6.77 9.89
C ASN A 2 11.24 -6.49 10.19
N LEU A 3 10.39 -7.53 10.25
CA LEU A 3 8.98 -7.39 10.64
C LEU A 3 8.81 -6.74 12.02
N GLU A 4 9.61 -7.14 13.01
CA GLU A 4 9.54 -6.57 14.36
C GLU A 4 9.90 -5.07 14.37
N LYS A 5 10.99 -4.70 13.67
CA LYS A 5 11.39 -3.30 13.50
C LYS A 5 10.29 -2.49 12.79
N PHE A 6 9.69 -3.08 11.76
CA PHE A 6 8.62 -2.43 11.01
C PHE A 6 7.36 -2.25 11.86
N ASN A 7 6.98 -3.28 12.64
CA ASN A 7 5.86 -3.18 13.58
C ASN A 7 6.10 -2.10 14.64
N LYS A 8 7.33 -1.98 15.15
CA LYS A 8 7.69 -0.91 16.08
C LYS A 8 7.54 0.46 15.43
N PHE A 9 8.05 0.62 14.20
CA PHE A 9 7.89 1.85 13.44
C PHE A 9 6.41 2.19 13.22
N LEU A 10 5.59 1.25 12.75
CA LEU A 10 4.16 1.52 12.49
C LEU A 10 3.43 2.05 13.72
N LYS A 11 3.77 1.57 14.91
CA LYS A 11 3.16 2.04 16.17
C LYS A 11 3.52 3.49 16.51
N THR A 12 4.61 4.03 15.96
CA THR A 12 5.01 5.43 16.18
C THR A 12 4.34 6.43 15.24
N VAL A 13 3.69 5.94 14.17
CA VAL A 13 3.07 6.82 13.17
C VAL A 13 1.75 7.39 13.69
N ASP A 14 1.61 8.70 13.69
CA ASP A 14 0.34 9.37 13.97
C ASP A 14 -0.57 9.38 12.74
N LEU A 15 -1.15 8.22 12.46
CA LEU A 15 -2.03 8.04 11.30
C LEU A 15 -3.30 8.90 11.39
N LYS A 16 -3.79 9.18 12.61
CA LYS A 16 -4.98 10.01 12.84
C LYS A 16 -4.72 11.43 12.36
N SER A 17 -3.62 12.05 12.82
CA SER A 17 -3.23 13.40 12.38
C SER A 17 -3.06 13.49 10.85
N TYR A 18 -2.45 12.50 10.21
CA TYR A 18 -2.34 12.49 8.76
C TYR A 18 -3.69 12.36 8.05
N ARG A 19 -4.61 11.55 8.56
CA ARG A 19 -5.97 11.45 8.02
C ARG A 19 -6.72 12.77 8.13
N GLU A 20 -6.67 13.42 9.27
CA GLU A 20 -7.29 14.72 9.48
C GLU A 20 -6.74 15.77 8.51
N LYS A 21 -5.42 15.79 8.28
CA LYS A 21 -4.76 16.73 7.37
C LYS A 21 -5.09 16.50 5.89
N TYR A 22 -5.24 15.24 5.45
CA TYR A 22 -5.22 14.93 4.02
C TYR A 22 -6.50 14.30 3.47
N SER A 23 -7.40 13.71 4.30
CA SER A 23 -8.59 13.00 3.82
C SER A 23 -9.60 13.93 3.14
N HIS A 24 -9.73 15.16 3.62
CA HIS A 24 -10.68 16.15 3.09
C HIS A 24 -10.19 16.86 1.82
N ILE A 25 -8.91 16.73 1.49
CA ILE A 25 -8.36 17.35 0.29
C ILE A 25 -8.87 16.58 -0.91
N LYS A 26 -9.80 17.17 -1.65
CA LYS A 26 -10.22 16.63 -2.94
C LYS A 26 -9.02 16.70 -3.87
N ILE A 27 -8.48 15.55 -4.20
CA ILE A 27 -7.48 15.44 -5.23
C ILE A 27 -8.27 15.40 -6.54
N VAL A 28 -8.11 16.42 -7.38
CA VAL A 28 -8.27 16.21 -8.81
C VAL A 28 -7.30 15.09 -9.12
N GLU A 29 -7.78 13.99 -9.71
CA GLU A 29 -6.96 12.79 -9.94
C GLU A 29 -5.69 13.17 -10.70
N MET A 30 -4.66 13.51 -9.94
CA MET A 30 -3.33 13.68 -10.50
C MET A 30 -2.81 12.29 -10.75
N ASP A 31 -2.91 11.86 -11.98
CA ASP A 31 -2.45 10.54 -12.40
C ASP A 31 -0.92 10.40 -12.30
N LEU A 32 -0.21 11.50 -12.00
CA LEU A 32 1.25 11.58 -11.88
C LEU A 32 1.99 10.86 -13.02
N ASN A 33 1.37 10.88 -14.21
CA ASN A 33 1.98 10.42 -15.44
C ASN A 33 2.50 11.64 -16.20
N LEU A 34 3.79 11.64 -16.51
CA LEU A 34 4.40 12.72 -17.29
C LEU A 34 3.84 12.75 -18.71
N PRO A 35 3.53 13.93 -19.25
CA PRO A 35 3.25 14.12 -20.66
C PRO A 35 4.39 13.67 -21.55
N LYS A 36 4.08 13.33 -22.81
CA LYS A 36 5.04 12.75 -23.74
C LYS A 36 6.26 13.65 -23.98
N ASP A 37 6.02 14.92 -24.24
CA ASP A 37 7.04 15.95 -24.44
C ASP A 37 7.99 16.11 -23.24
N ILE A 38 7.49 15.89 -22.02
CA ILE A 38 8.32 15.96 -20.80
C ILE A 38 9.14 14.69 -20.62
N TYR A 39 8.52 13.49 -20.64
CA TYR A 39 9.28 12.28 -20.38
C TYR A 39 10.31 11.97 -21.47
N GLU A 40 10.03 12.28 -22.74
CA GLU A 40 11.00 12.15 -23.82
C GLU A 40 12.15 13.17 -23.70
N LYS A 41 11.85 14.45 -23.40
CA LYS A 41 12.85 15.50 -23.17
C LYS A 41 13.84 15.16 -22.07
N PHE A 42 13.36 14.53 -21.01
CA PHE A 42 14.18 14.17 -19.85
C PHE A 42 14.71 12.73 -19.88
N ASN A 43 14.36 11.96 -20.90
CA ASN A 43 14.70 10.54 -21.08
C ASN A 43 14.40 9.71 -19.80
N VAL A 44 13.16 9.81 -19.31
CA VAL A 44 12.66 9.11 -18.13
C VAL A 44 11.39 8.35 -18.46
N ASP A 45 11.02 7.41 -17.58
CA ASP A 45 9.73 6.72 -17.67
C ASP A 45 8.56 7.69 -17.47
N ARG A 46 7.44 7.46 -18.19
CA ARG A 46 6.19 8.23 -18.04
C ARG A 46 5.73 8.35 -16.58
N GLN A 47 5.96 7.33 -15.79
CA GLN A 47 5.55 7.25 -14.39
C GLN A 47 6.66 7.64 -13.42
N TYR A 48 7.73 8.25 -13.88
CA TYR A 48 8.92 8.58 -13.07
C TYR A 48 8.60 9.40 -11.82
N ILE A 49 7.59 10.29 -11.88
CA ILE A 49 7.18 11.11 -10.72
C ILE A 49 6.23 10.41 -9.75
N GLN A 50 5.85 9.16 -10.01
CA GLN A 50 5.10 8.38 -9.02
C GLN A 50 5.99 7.98 -7.83
N ALA A 51 5.38 7.87 -6.65
CA ALA A 51 6.11 7.58 -5.42
C ALA A 51 6.46 6.09 -5.24
N ILE A 52 5.83 5.19 -6.01
CA ILE A 52 5.87 3.73 -5.80
C ILE A 52 7.29 3.18 -5.78
N ASN A 53 8.11 3.53 -6.79
CA ASN A 53 9.51 3.07 -6.86
C ASN A 53 10.32 3.46 -5.63
N LEU A 54 10.16 4.71 -5.19
CA LEU A 54 10.88 5.22 -4.04
C LEU A 54 10.42 4.57 -2.73
N LEU A 55 9.11 4.24 -2.63
CA LEU A 55 8.55 3.50 -1.50
C LEU A 55 9.15 2.09 -1.40
N TYR A 56 9.16 1.32 -2.49
CA TYR A 56 9.79 0.01 -2.49
C TYR A 56 11.29 0.11 -2.18
N LYS A 57 12.01 1.08 -2.79
CA LYS A 57 13.42 1.30 -2.50
C LYS A 57 13.67 1.51 -1.01
N ILE A 58 12.98 2.47 -0.38
CA ILE A 58 13.24 2.86 1.00
C ILE A 58 12.76 1.77 1.98
N TYR A 59 11.49 1.35 1.89
CA TYR A 59 10.89 0.51 2.93
C TYR A 59 11.14 -0.99 2.70
N TRP A 60 11.27 -1.44 1.45
CA TRP A 60 11.50 -2.85 1.15
C TRP A 60 12.98 -3.17 0.92
N ASN A 61 13.67 -2.48 0.01
CA ASN A 61 15.06 -2.81 -0.34
C ASN A 61 16.05 -2.31 0.72
N ASP A 62 16.00 -1.03 1.07
CA ASP A 62 16.93 -0.40 2.02
C ASP A 62 16.56 -0.72 3.49
N LYS A 63 15.37 -1.25 3.76
CA LYS A 63 14.85 -1.55 5.11
C LYS A 63 14.87 -0.33 6.03
N LYS A 64 14.65 0.87 5.49
CA LYS A 64 14.58 2.13 6.21
C LYS A 64 13.13 2.46 6.53
N PHE A 65 12.83 2.61 7.82
CA PHE A 65 11.47 2.89 8.30
C PHE A 65 11.41 4.34 8.79
N ILE A 66 11.01 5.22 7.89
CA ILE A 66 10.95 6.68 8.09
C ILE A 66 9.50 7.17 8.11
N SER A 67 9.27 8.33 8.73
CA SER A 67 7.95 8.97 8.75
C SER A 67 7.49 9.38 7.36
N PHE A 68 6.18 9.62 7.19
CA PHE A 68 5.64 10.14 5.94
C PHE A 68 6.26 11.49 5.56
N ASP A 69 6.49 12.37 6.52
CA ASP A 69 7.06 13.70 6.23
C ASP A 69 8.53 13.60 5.77
N GLU A 70 9.32 12.73 6.38
CA GLU A 70 10.69 12.44 5.91
C GLU A 70 10.69 11.83 4.50
N PHE A 71 9.81 10.84 4.27
CA PHE A 71 9.63 10.26 2.94
C PHE A 71 9.25 11.31 1.90
N TYR A 72 8.27 12.18 2.22
CA TYR A 72 7.81 13.21 1.31
C TYR A 72 8.90 14.23 0.98
N ASN A 73 9.75 14.58 1.94
CA ASN A 73 10.89 15.47 1.71
C ASN A 73 11.91 14.84 0.75
N ILE A 74 12.26 13.55 0.93
CA ILE A 74 13.14 12.82 0.03
C ILE A 74 12.51 12.77 -1.38
N TYR A 75 11.23 12.45 -1.48
CA TYR A 75 10.49 12.42 -2.72
C TYR A 75 10.53 13.76 -3.46
N LEU A 76 10.28 14.86 -2.75
CA LEU A 76 10.34 16.20 -3.35
C LEU A 76 11.76 16.53 -3.83
N GLN A 77 12.79 16.23 -3.07
CA GLN A 77 14.16 16.48 -3.47
C GLN A 77 14.55 15.71 -4.74
N GLU A 78 14.19 14.41 -4.79
CA GLU A 78 14.51 13.55 -5.92
C GLU A 78 13.74 13.93 -7.20
N LYS A 79 12.47 14.30 -7.07
CA LYS A 79 11.59 14.54 -8.22
C LYS A 79 11.38 16.02 -8.57
N LYS A 80 12.00 16.97 -7.83
CA LYS A 80 11.74 18.41 -7.88
C LYS A 80 11.64 18.97 -9.30
N LYS A 81 12.63 18.69 -10.14
CA LYS A 81 12.71 19.26 -11.50
C LYS A 81 11.52 18.83 -12.36
N LEU A 82 11.19 17.55 -12.37
CA LEU A 82 10.09 17.01 -13.17
C LEU A 82 8.71 17.34 -12.60
N LEU A 83 8.60 17.48 -11.29
CA LEU A 83 7.37 17.97 -10.66
C LEU A 83 7.06 19.41 -11.04
N GLU A 84 8.06 20.29 -11.15
CA GLU A 84 7.85 21.66 -11.62
C GLU A 84 7.48 21.72 -13.09
N GLU A 85 8.09 20.91 -13.96
CA GLU A 85 7.66 20.83 -15.37
C GLU A 85 6.24 20.28 -15.49
N PHE A 86 5.90 19.24 -14.75
CA PHE A 86 4.54 18.67 -14.70
C PHE A 86 3.53 19.71 -14.19
N ARG A 87 3.86 20.47 -13.14
CA ARG A 87 3.01 21.53 -12.61
C ARG A 87 2.72 22.61 -13.66
N LYS A 88 3.77 23.08 -14.38
CA LYS A 88 3.61 24.06 -15.45
C LYS A 88 2.70 23.55 -16.56
N HIS A 89 2.86 22.30 -16.95
CA HIS A 89 2.03 21.66 -17.96
C HIS A 89 0.55 21.57 -17.56
N THR A 90 0.28 21.34 -16.26
CA THR A 90 -1.09 21.28 -15.74
C THR A 90 -1.70 22.64 -15.44
N GLU A 91 -0.94 23.73 -15.63
CA GLU A 91 -1.34 25.14 -15.35
C GLU A 91 -1.84 25.38 -13.92
N MET A 92 -1.52 24.46 -12.99
CA MET A 92 -1.94 24.58 -11.60
C MET A 92 -1.13 25.63 -10.85
N CYS A 93 -1.81 26.39 -9.98
CA CYS A 93 -1.12 27.27 -9.03
C CYS A 93 -0.18 26.45 -8.13
N LYS A 94 0.95 27.05 -7.72
CA LYS A 94 1.99 26.35 -6.98
C LYS A 94 1.46 25.75 -5.67
N ASP A 95 0.74 26.51 -4.88
CA ASP A 95 0.24 26.09 -3.58
C ASP A 95 -0.84 25.02 -3.72
N CYS A 96 -1.76 25.15 -4.69
CA CYS A 96 -2.77 24.15 -4.99
C CYS A 96 -2.12 22.82 -5.41
N PHE A 97 -1.10 22.90 -6.29
CA PHE A 97 -0.37 21.74 -6.76
C PHE A 97 0.29 20.98 -5.63
N TYR A 98 1.13 21.63 -4.82
CA TYR A 98 1.88 20.95 -3.75
C TYR A 98 1.00 20.47 -2.61
N LYS A 99 -0.10 21.18 -2.30
CA LYS A 99 -1.10 20.72 -1.34
C LYS A 99 -1.78 19.43 -1.83
N GLY A 100 -2.22 19.41 -3.08
CA GLY A 100 -2.81 18.22 -3.70
C GLY A 100 -1.82 17.07 -3.83
N LEU A 101 -0.60 17.36 -4.28
CA LEU A 101 0.49 16.40 -4.41
C LEU A 101 0.78 15.70 -3.07
N LYS A 102 0.95 16.46 -1.99
CA LYS A 102 1.23 15.89 -0.66
C LYS A 102 0.12 14.95 -0.22
N ALA A 103 -1.14 15.32 -0.42
CA ALA A 103 -2.29 14.46 -0.11
C ALA A 103 -2.33 13.20 -1.00
N ARG A 104 -1.97 13.30 -2.29
CA ARG A 104 -1.89 12.16 -3.19
C ARG A 104 -0.79 11.18 -2.79
N ILE A 105 0.41 11.70 -2.49
CA ILE A 105 1.55 10.90 -2.06
C ILE A 105 1.26 10.24 -0.71
N TYR A 106 0.59 10.93 0.23
CA TYR A 106 0.16 10.33 1.48
C TYR A 106 -0.75 9.11 1.28
N ARG A 107 -1.73 9.18 0.37
CA ARG A 107 -2.62 8.05 0.10
C ARG A 107 -1.87 6.87 -0.50
N THR A 108 -0.95 7.13 -1.43
CA THR A 108 -0.08 6.10 -2.00
C THR A 108 0.80 5.46 -0.91
N TRP A 109 1.42 6.29 -0.07
CA TRP A 109 2.25 5.84 1.05
C TRP A 109 1.45 4.96 2.03
N ALA A 110 0.29 5.42 2.50
CA ALA A 110 -0.52 4.69 3.47
C ALA A 110 -1.02 3.34 2.93
N GLY A 111 -1.38 3.27 1.65
CA GLY A 111 -1.77 2.02 0.98
C GLY A 111 -0.60 1.05 0.85
N LEU A 112 0.52 1.53 0.30
CA LEU A 112 1.68 0.67 0.04
C LEU A 112 2.39 0.20 1.32
N ILE A 113 2.37 0.98 2.40
CA ILE A 113 2.90 0.56 3.70
C ILE A 113 2.19 -0.71 4.22
N THR A 114 0.89 -0.83 4.01
CA THR A 114 0.14 -2.05 4.36
C THR A 114 0.56 -3.24 3.50
N GLN A 115 0.78 -3.05 2.21
CA GLN A 115 1.28 -4.11 1.30
C GLN A 115 2.70 -4.53 1.68
N ILE A 116 3.60 -3.57 1.95
CA ILE A 116 4.98 -3.86 2.39
C ILE A 116 4.97 -4.60 3.73
N HIS A 117 4.08 -4.23 4.67
CA HIS A 117 3.90 -4.98 5.91
C HIS A 117 3.51 -6.44 5.63
N ALA A 118 2.56 -6.67 4.72
CA ALA A 118 2.18 -8.02 4.30
C ALA A 118 3.38 -8.80 3.74
N GLY A 119 4.26 -8.16 2.96
CA GLY A 119 5.51 -8.75 2.48
C GLY A 119 6.43 -9.21 3.62
N TYR A 120 6.63 -8.39 4.66
CA TYR A 120 7.41 -8.79 5.84
C TYR A 120 6.76 -9.92 6.63
N VAL A 121 5.43 -9.94 6.72
CA VAL A 121 4.71 -11.07 7.36
C VAL A 121 4.90 -12.34 6.54
N ALA A 122 4.76 -12.26 5.20
CA ALA A 122 5.02 -13.39 4.31
C ALA A 122 6.46 -13.91 4.47
N GLU A 123 7.47 -13.02 4.47
CA GLU A 123 8.87 -13.41 4.68
C GLU A 123 9.09 -14.10 6.04
N SER A 124 8.36 -13.66 7.09
CA SER A 124 8.41 -14.31 8.40
C SER A 124 7.79 -15.70 8.45
N VAL A 125 6.92 -16.03 7.48
CA VAL A 125 6.25 -17.34 7.36
C VAL A 125 7.01 -18.28 6.45
N PHE A 126 7.45 -17.81 5.29
CA PHE A 126 8.09 -18.64 4.26
C PHE A 126 9.62 -18.72 4.41
N GLY A 127 10.23 -17.80 5.13
CA GLY A 127 11.66 -17.74 5.37
C GLY A 127 12.32 -16.47 4.82
N ALA A 128 13.48 -16.14 5.33
CA ALA A 128 14.24 -14.97 4.91
C ALA A 128 14.64 -15.07 3.43
N GLY A 129 14.42 -14.01 2.67
CA GLY A 129 14.75 -13.95 1.24
C GLY A 129 13.77 -14.68 0.31
N SER A 130 12.69 -15.26 0.86
CA SER A 130 11.66 -15.94 0.04
C SER A 130 10.69 -14.98 -0.66
N VAL A 131 10.75 -13.68 -0.34
CA VAL A 131 9.77 -12.70 -0.81
C VAL A 131 10.44 -11.65 -1.68
N ASN A 132 9.84 -11.38 -2.82
CA ASN A 132 10.18 -10.27 -3.71
C ASN A 132 8.99 -9.31 -3.84
N MET A 133 9.28 -8.01 -3.79
CA MET A 133 8.33 -6.92 -3.99
C MET A 133 8.99 -5.83 -4.83
N SER A 134 8.37 -5.46 -5.91
CA SER A 134 8.84 -4.37 -6.77
C SER A 134 7.69 -3.74 -7.55
N ARG A 135 7.94 -2.58 -8.12
CA ARG A 135 6.97 -1.95 -9.03
C ARG A 135 6.70 -2.81 -10.27
N GLU A 136 7.71 -3.48 -10.78
CA GLU A 136 7.60 -4.36 -11.95
C GLU A 136 6.62 -5.49 -11.66
N LEU A 137 6.74 -6.15 -10.50
CA LEU A 137 5.79 -7.16 -10.04
C LEU A 137 4.38 -6.58 -9.85
N ASP A 138 4.26 -5.42 -9.21
CA ASP A 138 2.99 -4.71 -9.02
C ASP A 138 2.32 -4.43 -10.38
N SER A 139 3.08 -3.94 -11.37
CA SER A 139 2.58 -3.69 -12.73
C SER A 139 2.14 -4.96 -13.48
N MET A 140 2.70 -6.11 -13.13
CA MET A 140 2.30 -7.42 -13.65
C MET A 140 1.10 -8.03 -12.92
N GLY A 141 0.64 -7.41 -11.83
CA GLY A 141 -0.51 -7.85 -11.04
C GLY A 141 -0.16 -8.68 -9.81
N ALA A 142 1.07 -8.59 -9.29
CA ALA A 142 1.47 -9.19 -8.03
C ALA A 142 2.08 -8.16 -7.09
N ASP A 143 1.45 -7.92 -5.95
CA ASP A 143 2.01 -7.04 -4.90
C ASP A 143 3.16 -7.72 -4.16
N ILE A 144 3.08 -9.04 -4.00
CA ILE A 144 4.07 -9.86 -3.27
C ILE A 144 4.26 -11.16 -4.05
N GLN A 145 5.50 -11.47 -4.42
CA GLN A 145 5.86 -12.77 -4.95
C GLN A 145 6.65 -13.55 -3.90
N VAL A 146 6.24 -14.79 -3.66
CA VAL A 146 6.89 -15.71 -2.73
C VAL A 146 7.47 -16.89 -3.49
N GLU A 147 8.75 -17.17 -3.28
CA GLU A 147 9.41 -18.39 -3.75
C GLU A 147 9.66 -19.33 -2.57
N TYR A 148 9.03 -20.50 -2.59
CA TYR A 148 9.13 -21.44 -1.49
C TYR A 148 9.07 -22.90 -1.98
N ARG A 149 10.10 -23.69 -1.70
CA ARG A 149 10.20 -25.12 -2.10
C ARG A 149 9.90 -25.37 -3.59
N GLY A 150 10.41 -24.50 -4.47
CA GLY A 150 10.18 -24.62 -5.92
C GLY A 150 8.82 -24.09 -6.40
N HIS A 151 7.95 -23.63 -5.51
CA HIS A 151 6.70 -22.97 -5.86
C HIS A 151 6.89 -21.45 -5.93
N ILE A 152 6.26 -20.82 -6.92
CA ILE A 152 6.16 -19.37 -7.04
C ILE A 152 4.71 -18.97 -6.81
N ILE A 153 4.45 -18.13 -5.81
CA ILE A 153 3.11 -17.69 -5.40
C ILE A 153 3.04 -16.18 -5.54
N ASN A 154 2.06 -15.67 -6.28
CA ASN A 154 1.86 -14.26 -6.53
C ASN A 154 0.64 -13.76 -5.73
N TYR A 155 0.89 -13.11 -4.60
CA TYR A 155 -0.18 -12.52 -3.80
C TYR A 155 -0.58 -11.15 -4.37
N GLN A 156 -1.89 -10.94 -4.48
CA GLN A 156 -2.50 -9.67 -4.78
C GLN A 156 -3.27 -9.19 -3.55
N VAL A 157 -2.78 -8.12 -2.94
CA VAL A 157 -3.31 -7.57 -1.67
C VAL A 157 -4.38 -6.52 -1.99
N LYS A 158 -5.65 -6.84 -1.79
CA LYS A 158 -6.75 -5.92 -2.09
C LYS A 158 -7.63 -5.65 -0.90
N LYS A 159 -7.82 -4.36 -0.65
CA LYS A 159 -8.81 -3.88 0.30
C LYS A 159 -10.20 -3.95 -0.34
N GLU A 160 -11.11 -4.70 0.26
CA GLU A 160 -12.53 -4.66 -0.07
C GLU A 160 -13.23 -3.56 0.73
N SER A 161 -13.94 -2.67 0.04
CA SER A 161 -14.78 -1.71 0.73
C SER A 161 -16.08 -2.40 1.17
N TYR A 162 -16.54 -2.11 2.38
CA TYR A 162 -17.73 -2.70 2.99
C TYR A 162 -19.05 -2.36 2.27
N SER A 163 -19.05 -1.52 1.27
CA SER A 163 -20.25 -1.07 0.55
C SER A 163 -20.98 -2.16 -0.25
N GLY A 164 -20.59 -3.41 -0.11
CA GLY A 164 -21.24 -4.55 -0.80
C GLY A 164 -21.08 -4.55 -2.32
N VAL A 165 -20.51 -3.52 -2.88
CA VAL A 165 -20.08 -3.52 -4.26
C VAL A 165 -18.80 -4.36 -4.30
N LYS A 166 -18.89 -5.56 -4.87
CA LYS A 166 -17.72 -6.35 -5.25
C LYS A 166 -16.86 -5.46 -6.16
N SER A 167 -16.11 -4.58 -5.55
CA SER A 167 -15.19 -3.73 -6.27
C SER A 167 -13.94 -4.53 -6.54
N ALA A 168 -13.55 -4.40 -7.69
CA ALA A 168 -12.37 -4.90 -8.35
C ALA A 168 -12.54 -6.30 -8.93
N LYS A 169 -12.90 -6.29 -10.22
CA LYS A 169 -12.42 -7.36 -11.10
C LYS A 169 -10.96 -7.61 -10.75
N PRO A 170 -10.54 -8.89 -10.59
CA PRO A 170 -9.12 -9.17 -10.41
C PRO A 170 -8.36 -8.41 -11.51
N GLU A 171 -7.37 -7.65 -11.12
CA GLU A 171 -6.49 -7.02 -12.10
C GLU A 171 -5.98 -8.14 -13.01
N LYS A 172 -5.90 -7.84 -14.31
CA LYS A 172 -5.38 -8.81 -15.26
C LYS A 172 -3.94 -9.11 -14.85
N VAL A 173 -3.72 -10.30 -14.35
CA VAL A 173 -2.37 -10.82 -14.12
C VAL A 173 -1.71 -10.94 -15.49
N SER A 174 -0.51 -10.39 -15.63
CA SER A 174 0.26 -10.53 -16.88
C SER A 174 0.49 -12.00 -17.18
N LYS A 175 0.40 -12.36 -18.45
CA LYS A 175 0.74 -13.73 -18.91
C LYS A 175 2.22 -14.06 -18.70
N ASP A 176 3.06 -13.06 -18.58
CA ASP A 176 4.50 -13.21 -18.37
C ASP A 176 4.87 -13.45 -16.89
N LEU A 177 3.92 -13.26 -15.98
CA LEU A 177 4.13 -13.48 -14.54
C LEU A 177 4.09 -15.00 -14.26
N LYS A 178 5.26 -15.55 -13.97
CA LYS A 178 5.38 -16.96 -13.58
C LYS A 178 4.82 -17.19 -12.18
N GLY A 179 4.18 -18.34 -11.95
CA GLY A 179 3.67 -18.76 -10.66
C GLY A 179 2.14 -18.74 -10.57
N GLU A 180 1.62 -19.16 -9.43
CA GLU A 180 0.19 -19.23 -9.18
C GLU A 180 -0.34 -17.95 -8.52
N PRO A 181 -1.49 -17.44 -8.95
CA PRO A 181 -2.12 -16.29 -8.29
C PRO A 181 -2.73 -16.70 -6.94
N ALA A 182 -2.57 -15.83 -5.95
CA ALA A 182 -3.14 -16.00 -4.61
C ALA A 182 -3.76 -14.67 -4.15
N PRO A 183 -5.05 -14.44 -4.36
CA PRO A 183 -5.68 -13.22 -3.92
C PRO A 183 -5.71 -13.14 -2.39
N LEU A 184 -5.30 -12.01 -1.85
CA LEU A 184 -5.33 -11.70 -0.43
C LEU A 184 -6.27 -10.52 -0.18
N TYR A 185 -7.56 -10.83 -0.13
CA TYR A 185 -8.58 -9.82 0.16
C TYR A 185 -8.73 -9.59 1.66
N TYR A 186 -8.89 -8.34 2.07
CA TYR A 186 -9.17 -7.99 3.44
C TYR A 186 -10.23 -6.89 3.51
N GLU A 187 -11.17 -7.07 4.43
CA GLU A 187 -12.21 -6.07 4.70
C GLU A 187 -11.71 -5.07 5.75
N VAL A 188 -11.96 -3.79 5.51
CA VAL A 188 -11.68 -2.75 6.49
C VAL A 188 -12.93 -1.91 6.68
N PRO A 189 -13.57 -1.98 7.85
CA PRO A 189 -14.66 -1.10 8.18
C PRO A 189 -14.24 0.38 8.10
N ASN A 190 -15.19 1.26 7.82
CA ASN A 190 -14.94 2.69 7.91
C ASN A 190 -14.48 3.06 9.34
N SER A 191 -13.67 4.12 9.47
CA SER A 191 -13.17 4.60 10.77
C SER A 191 -14.27 4.78 11.81
N ASP A 192 -15.41 5.33 11.40
CA ASP A 192 -16.57 5.56 12.28
C ASP A 192 -17.13 4.28 12.93
N ILE A 193 -16.92 3.12 12.30
CA ILE A 193 -17.35 1.84 12.85
C ILE A 193 -16.42 1.41 14.00
N PHE A 194 -15.12 1.71 13.89
CA PHE A 194 -14.19 1.46 15.00
C PHE A 194 -14.41 2.42 16.18
N ASP A 195 -14.75 3.68 15.89
CA ASP A 195 -14.99 4.69 16.91
C ASP A 195 -16.33 4.47 17.62
N LYS A 196 -17.34 4.01 16.86
CA LYS A 196 -18.70 3.68 17.37
C LYS A 196 -19.10 2.28 16.92
N PRO A 197 -18.55 1.21 17.54
CA PRO A 197 -18.72 -0.17 17.05
C PRO A 197 -20.13 -0.73 17.33
N LYS A 198 -20.89 -0.10 18.22
CA LYS A 198 -22.25 -0.53 18.59
C LYS A 198 -23.33 0.29 17.91
N THR A 199 -24.46 -0.34 17.69
CA THR A 199 -25.73 0.30 17.30
C THR A 199 -26.35 1.03 18.48
N ASN A 200 -27.41 1.82 18.21
CA ASN A 200 -28.19 2.45 19.28
C ASN A 200 -28.88 1.43 20.23
N LYS A 201 -29.03 0.16 19.80
CA LYS A 201 -29.54 -0.94 20.60
C LYS A 201 -28.47 -1.65 21.42
N GLY A 202 -27.22 -1.19 21.39
CA GLY A 202 -26.09 -1.78 22.12
C GLY A 202 -25.43 -2.98 21.45
N GLU A 203 -25.93 -3.46 20.31
CA GLU A 203 -25.38 -4.58 19.56
C GLU A 203 -24.18 -4.14 18.72
N TYR A 204 -23.18 -5.01 18.55
CA TYR A 204 -22.08 -4.73 17.64
C TYR A 204 -22.53 -4.72 16.18
N LYS A 205 -22.00 -3.76 15.42
CA LYS A 205 -22.27 -3.64 13.98
C LYS A 205 -21.65 -4.81 13.22
N LYS A 206 -22.36 -5.39 12.27
CA LYS A 206 -21.88 -6.53 11.46
C LYS A 206 -20.48 -6.35 10.86
N PRO A 207 -20.09 -5.16 10.28
CA PRO A 207 -18.74 -4.96 9.78
C PRO A 207 -17.66 -5.05 10.85
N TYR A 208 -17.97 -4.57 12.06
CA TYR A 208 -17.07 -4.67 13.20
C TYR A 208 -16.84 -6.13 13.60
N ILE A 209 -17.92 -6.91 13.70
CA ILE A 209 -17.87 -8.33 14.05
C ILE A 209 -17.00 -9.08 13.02
N ARG A 210 -17.29 -8.93 11.72
CA ARG A 210 -16.51 -9.61 10.67
C ARG A 210 -15.04 -9.28 10.71
N PHE A 211 -14.68 -8.01 10.95
CA PHE A 211 -13.29 -7.61 11.07
C PHE A 211 -12.62 -8.24 12.29
N MET A 212 -13.32 -8.32 13.43
CA MET A 212 -12.77 -8.93 14.64
C MET A 212 -12.64 -10.45 14.54
N GLU A 213 -13.47 -11.10 13.71
CA GLU A 213 -13.41 -12.53 13.42
C GLU A 213 -12.36 -12.89 12.36
N ASP A 214 -11.93 -11.93 11.54
CA ASP A 214 -10.89 -12.14 10.52
C ASP A 214 -9.49 -12.12 11.13
N GLU A 215 -9.04 -13.30 11.58
CA GLU A 215 -7.72 -13.48 12.17
C GLU A 215 -6.54 -13.20 11.23
N ARG A 216 -6.79 -12.96 9.93
CA ARG A 216 -5.76 -12.64 8.93
C ARG A 216 -5.24 -11.21 9.06
N THR A 217 -6.03 -10.35 9.67
CA THR A 217 -5.70 -8.92 9.86
C THR A 217 -5.94 -8.50 11.31
N GLU A 218 -5.23 -7.45 11.73
CA GLU A 218 -5.45 -6.79 13.00
C GLU A 218 -5.36 -5.27 12.84
N ARG A 219 -6.03 -4.53 13.73
CA ARG A 219 -5.96 -3.08 13.79
C ARG A 219 -5.02 -2.66 14.92
N LEU A 220 -3.96 -1.92 14.57
CA LEU A 220 -3.08 -1.30 15.56
C LEU A 220 -3.81 -0.15 16.29
N PRO A 221 -3.36 0.23 17.51
CA PRO A 221 -3.98 1.31 18.28
C PRO A 221 -4.06 2.65 17.54
N ASN A 222 -3.12 2.93 16.67
CA ASN A 222 -3.10 4.14 15.83
C ASN A 222 -3.93 4.04 14.55
N GLY A 223 -4.61 2.93 14.33
CA GLY A 223 -5.55 2.72 13.23
C GLY A 223 -4.97 2.12 11.95
N PHE A 224 -3.69 1.74 11.91
CA PHE A 224 -3.19 0.89 10.84
C PHE A 224 -3.85 -0.49 10.89
N ILE A 225 -4.19 -1.00 9.70
CA ILE A 225 -4.57 -2.39 9.53
C ILE A 225 -3.34 -3.12 9.02
N VAL A 226 -2.96 -4.18 9.70
CA VAL A 226 -1.78 -4.98 9.40
C VAL A 226 -2.17 -6.45 9.25
N PHE A 227 -1.36 -7.21 8.51
CA PHE A 227 -1.59 -8.64 8.34
C PHE A 227 -0.96 -9.43 9.49
N THR A 228 -1.58 -10.56 9.81
CA THR A 228 -1.03 -11.58 10.72
C THR A 228 -0.45 -12.74 9.91
N LYS A 229 0.31 -13.61 10.54
CA LYS A 229 0.83 -14.84 9.92
C LYS A 229 -0.29 -15.76 9.40
N LYS A 230 -1.50 -15.69 9.99
CA LYS A 230 -2.66 -16.49 9.58
C LYS A 230 -3.09 -16.21 8.14
N ALA A 231 -2.74 -15.05 7.58
CA ALA A 231 -2.99 -14.74 6.17
C ALA A 231 -2.20 -15.64 5.19
N PHE A 232 -1.04 -16.14 5.61
CA PHE A 232 -0.10 -16.87 4.74
C PHE A 232 0.07 -18.35 5.12
N LEU A 233 -0.15 -18.70 6.38
CA LEU A 233 0.01 -20.08 6.89
C LEU A 233 -0.80 -21.13 6.13
N PRO A 234 -2.07 -20.91 5.70
CA PRO A 234 -2.82 -21.94 4.97
C PRO A 234 -2.12 -22.36 3.66
N LYS A 235 -1.56 -21.38 2.93
CA LYS A 235 -0.84 -21.66 1.68
C LYS A 235 0.46 -22.41 1.93
N LYS A 236 1.20 -22.01 2.98
CA LYS A 236 2.43 -22.71 3.37
C LYS A 236 2.15 -24.18 3.74
N LYS A 237 1.14 -24.41 4.59
CA LYS A 237 0.74 -25.78 4.98
C LYS A 237 0.37 -26.65 3.78
N LYS A 238 -0.32 -26.08 2.78
CA LYS A 238 -0.67 -26.83 1.54
C LYS A 238 0.56 -27.26 0.73
N ILE A 239 1.68 -26.55 0.83
CA ILE A 239 2.93 -26.88 0.13
C ILE A 239 3.78 -27.85 0.97
N ASP A 240 3.71 -27.71 2.28
CA ASP A 240 4.49 -28.56 3.21
C ASP A 240 3.96 -30.01 3.30
N GLY A 241 2.72 -30.27 2.85
CA GLY A 241 2.06 -31.57 2.85
C GLY A 241 1.07 -31.71 3.96
#